data_7821e30c4f3ccdc80f2d3ebad1926476
#
_entry.id   7821e30c4f3ccdc80f2d3ebad1926476
#
_cell.length_a   1.000
_cell.length_b   1.000
_cell.length_c   1.000
_cell.angle_alpha   90.00
_cell.angle_beta   90.00
_cell.angle_gamma   90.00
#
_symmetry.space_group_name_H-M   'P 1'
#
loop_
_entity.id
_entity.type
_entity.pdbx_description
1 polymer ?
#
loop_
_entity_poly.entity_id
_entity_poly.type
_entity_poly.pdbx_seq_one_letter_code
_entity_poly.pdbx_strand_id
1 'polypeptide(L)'
;MSQPRRALLIVDVQRAFAPPPAFVEKLRRYSRRFPCRIFTRYINPPGSIFRKKLKQKCCAPGSADTDLLITPDNGDLVFSKSTYGLTASHIRQLKRRGIRCLTVCGQDTDACVLGVMFSLFDAGIECHLKEEMCWSSSGLHRPAVRIAREQFPAPR
;
A
#
# COMPACT_ATOMS: atom_id res chain seq x y z
N MET A 1 -1.74 29.60 -0.72
CA MET A 1 -2.24 28.21 -0.66
C MET A 1 -1.06 27.28 -0.86
N SER A 2 -0.72 26.47 0.12
CA SER A 2 0.35 25.48 -0.04
C SER A 2 -0.11 24.41 -1.02
N GLN A 3 0.76 24.07 -2.00
CA GLN A 3 0.50 22.95 -2.91
C GLN A 3 0.25 21.68 -2.11
N PRO A 4 -0.70 20.83 -2.53
CA PRO A 4 -0.94 19.56 -1.85
C PRO A 4 0.37 18.75 -1.83
N ARG A 5 0.76 18.31 -0.63
CA ARG A 5 1.98 17.50 -0.46
C ARG A 5 1.85 16.23 -1.29
N ARG A 6 2.70 16.08 -2.29
CA ARG A 6 2.86 14.81 -3.02
C ARG A 6 3.38 13.77 -2.05
N ALA A 7 2.57 12.76 -1.80
CA ALA A 7 2.93 11.65 -0.92
C ALA A 7 2.88 10.33 -1.70
N LEU A 8 3.75 9.40 -1.32
CA LEU A 8 3.79 8.05 -1.84
C LEU A 8 3.31 7.08 -0.78
N LEU A 9 2.36 6.23 -1.14
CA LEU A 9 1.91 5.12 -0.30
C LEU A 9 2.42 3.80 -0.88
N ILE A 10 3.24 3.11 -0.10
CA ILE A 10 3.85 1.82 -0.45
C ILE A 10 3.12 0.73 0.32
N VAL A 11 2.41 -0.12 -0.41
CA VAL A 11 1.49 -1.10 0.16
C VAL A 11 2.17 -2.45 0.33
N ASP A 12 2.29 -2.92 1.57
CA ASP A 12 2.61 -4.29 1.99
C ASP A 12 3.82 -4.94 1.30
N VAL A 13 4.87 -4.18 1.00
CA VAL A 13 6.12 -4.73 0.42
C VAL A 13 6.92 -5.38 1.55
N GLN A 14 6.54 -6.62 1.87
CA GLN A 14 7.01 -7.36 3.04
C GLN A 14 7.71 -8.66 2.66
N ARG A 15 8.54 -9.14 3.57
CA ARG A 15 9.29 -10.40 3.41
C ARG A 15 8.38 -11.60 3.10
N ALA A 16 7.22 -11.69 3.77
CA ALA A 16 6.26 -12.78 3.60
C ALA A 16 5.81 -12.99 2.14
N PHE A 17 5.72 -11.92 1.37
CA PHE A 17 5.17 -11.96 0.01
C PHE A 17 6.23 -12.16 -1.06
N ALA A 18 7.50 -12.17 -0.68
CA ALA A 18 8.65 -12.50 -1.53
C ALA A 18 8.60 -11.87 -2.94
N PRO A 19 8.38 -10.56 -3.09
CA PRO A 19 8.38 -9.93 -4.40
C PRO A 19 9.78 -10.05 -5.04
N PRO A 20 9.88 -9.99 -6.38
CA PRO A 20 11.16 -10.05 -7.05
C PRO A 20 12.15 -8.99 -6.53
N PRO A 21 13.40 -9.32 -6.21
CA PRO A 21 14.38 -8.35 -5.70
C PRO A 21 14.57 -7.13 -6.62
N ALA A 22 14.54 -7.34 -7.94
CA ALA A 22 14.63 -6.27 -8.92
C ALA A 22 13.46 -5.26 -8.80
N PHE A 23 12.25 -5.75 -8.52
CA PHE A 23 11.08 -4.91 -8.26
C PHE A 23 11.28 -4.08 -6.98
N VAL A 24 11.72 -4.71 -5.90
CA VAL A 24 11.97 -4.02 -4.62
C VAL A 24 13.01 -2.91 -4.78
N GLU A 25 14.10 -3.18 -5.50
CA GLU A 25 15.17 -2.21 -5.73
C GLU A 25 14.69 -1.04 -6.61
N LYS A 26 13.93 -1.32 -7.66
CA LYS A 26 13.30 -0.30 -8.51
C LYS A 26 12.39 0.60 -7.69
N LEU A 27 11.53 0.01 -6.84
CA LEU A 27 10.61 0.73 -5.98
C LEU A 27 11.35 1.54 -4.91
N ARG A 28 12.42 0.99 -4.32
CA ARG A 28 13.26 1.71 -3.35
C ARG A 28 13.83 2.99 -3.96
N ARG A 29 14.40 2.92 -5.15
CA ARG A 29 14.93 4.11 -5.86
C ARG A 29 13.84 5.12 -6.19
N TYR A 30 12.69 4.66 -6.68
CA TYR A 30 11.55 5.50 -6.98
C TYR A 30 11.04 6.24 -5.75
N SER A 31 10.93 5.55 -4.61
CA SER A 31 10.39 6.10 -3.37
C SER A 31 11.18 7.28 -2.81
N ARG A 32 12.49 7.34 -3.07
CA ARG A 32 13.36 8.45 -2.63
C ARG A 32 13.03 9.80 -3.26
N ARG A 33 12.21 9.83 -4.31
CA ARG A 33 11.76 11.06 -4.97
C ARG A 33 10.64 11.77 -4.21
N PHE A 34 10.12 11.16 -3.16
CA PHE A 34 8.98 11.67 -2.41
C PHE A 34 9.42 12.14 -1.03
N PRO A 35 9.11 13.41 -0.67
CA PRO A 35 9.44 13.94 0.64
C PRO A 35 8.54 13.39 1.75
N CYS A 36 7.41 12.79 1.39
CA CYS A 36 6.47 12.15 2.30
C CYS A 36 6.19 10.73 1.82
N ARG A 37 6.61 9.76 2.60
CA ARG A 37 6.36 8.35 2.33
C ARG A 37 5.53 7.73 3.43
N ILE A 38 4.63 6.86 3.02
CA ILE A 38 3.74 6.12 3.90
C ILE A 38 3.86 4.65 3.53
N PHE A 39 4.01 3.81 4.50
CA PHE A 39 4.10 2.37 4.33
C PHE A 39 2.90 1.70 4.99
N THR A 40 2.33 0.68 4.38
CA THR A 40 1.48 -0.25 5.10
C THR A 40 2.23 -1.53 5.40
N ARG A 41 1.93 -2.11 6.55
CA ARG A 41 2.41 -3.40 6.99
C ARG A 41 1.21 -4.26 7.35
N TYR A 42 1.03 -5.35 6.62
CA TYR A 42 -0.01 -6.32 6.91
C TYR A 42 0.40 -7.20 8.09
N ILE A 43 -0.48 -7.33 9.05
CA ILE A 43 -0.36 -8.21 10.22
C ILE A 43 -1.56 -9.13 10.24
N ASN A 44 -1.32 -10.43 10.38
CA ASN A 44 -2.33 -11.48 10.31
C ASN A 44 -2.53 -12.15 11.67
N PRO A 45 -3.39 -11.59 12.54
CA PRO A 45 -3.57 -12.11 13.88
C PRO A 45 -4.23 -13.49 13.87
N PRO A 46 -4.05 -14.28 14.96
CA PRO A 46 -4.78 -15.52 15.16
C PRO A 46 -6.28 -15.28 15.04
N GLY A 47 -7.00 -16.20 14.39
CA GLY A 47 -8.44 -16.10 14.22
C GLY A 47 -8.93 -15.15 13.13
N SER A 48 -8.03 -14.48 12.40
CA SER A 48 -8.40 -13.61 11.29
C SER A 48 -9.19 -14.35 10.19
N ILE A 49 -10.00 -13.60 9.44
CA ILE A 49 -10.73 -14.15 8.30
C ILE A 49 -9.78 -14.64 7.19
N PHE A 50 -8.62 -14.00 7.05
CA PHE A 50 -7.58 -14.41 6.10
C PHE A 50 -7.07 -15.83 6.42
N ARG A 51 -6.85 -16.15 7.70
CA ARG A 51 -6.49 -17.51 8.13
C ARG A 51 -7.62 -18.51 7.90
N LYS A 52 -8.84 -18.13 8.26
CA LYS A 52 -10.01 -19.02 8.20
C LYS A 52 -10.42 -19.34 6.77
N LYS A 53 -10.51 -18.33 5.91
CA LYS A 53 -11.06 -18.47 4.54
C LYS A 53 -9.99 -18.65 3.48
N LEU A 54 -8.90 -17.91 3.56
CA LEU A 54 -7.84 -17.95 2.56
C LEU A 54 -6.68 -18.89 2.95
N LYS A 55 -6.74 -19.51 4.13
CA LYS A 55 -5.68 -20.38 4.67
C LYS A 55 -4.31 -19.70 4.74
N GLN A 56 -4.28 -18.38 4.74
CA GLN A 56 -3.07 -17.58 4.80
C GLN A 56 -2.47 -17.59 6.20
N LYS A 57 -1.27 -18.15 6.36
CA LYS A 57 -0.61 -18.32 7.66
C LYS A 57 0.49 -17.31 7.92
N CYS A 58 0.98 -16.63 6.88
CA CYS A 58 2.07 -15.65 7.01
C CYS A 58 1.66 -14.39 7.79
N CYS A 59 2.64 -13.57 8.10
CA CYS A 59 2.49 -12.28 8.77
C CYS A 59 1.88 -12.36 10.18
N ALA A 60 2.17 -13.40 10.93
CA ALA A 60 1.77 -13.47 12.34
C ALA A 60 2.36 -12.27 13.12
N PRO A 61 1.64 -11.76 14.13
CA PRO A 61 2.18 -10.69 14.98
C PRO A 61 3.54 -11.06 15.57
N GLY A 62 4.53 -10.15 15.43
CA GLY A 62 5.90 -10.37 15.91
C GLY A 62 6.78 -11.27 15.05
N SER A 63 6.27 -11.82 13.96
CA SER A 63 7.04 -12.65 13.04
C SER A 63 7.95 -11.80 12.13
N ALA A 64 9.16 -12.28 11.86
CA ALA A 64 10.11 -11.62 10.96
C ALA A 64 9.63 -11.53 9.50
N ASP A 65 8.65 -12.32 9.11
CA ASP A 65 8.04 -12.25 7.78
C ASP A 65 7.16 -11.01 7.57
N THR A 66 6.82 -10.30 8.66
CA THR A 66 6.16 -8.99 8.61
C THR A 66 7.10 -7.84 8.24
N ASP A 67 8.40 -8.05 8.20
CA ASP A 67 9.39 -7.01 7.93
C ASP A 67 9.18 -6.36 6.57
N LEU A 68 9.24 -5.03 6.54
CA LEU A 68 9.24 -4.26 5.31
C LEU A 68 10.57 -4.41 4.57
N LEU A 69 10.52 -4.68 3.27
CA LEU A 69 11.72 -4.83 2.42
C LEU A 69 12.34 -3.48 2.01
N ILE A 70 11.60 -2.40 2.21
CA ILE A 70 12.09 -1.02 2.10
C ILE A 70 11.98 -0.41 3.49
N THR A 71 13.10 -0.09 4.08
CA THR A 71 13.16 0.46 5.44
C THR A 71 12.61 1.89 5.45
N PRO A 72 11.60 2.19 6.29
CA PRO A 72 11.17 3.55 6.51
C PRO A 72 12.26 4.39 7.18
N ASP A 73 12.36 5.66 6.79
CA ASP A 73 13.23 6.63 7.45
C ASP A 73 12.49 7.37 8.59
N ASN A 74 13.23 8.14 9.38
CA ASN A 74 12.64 9.04 10.38
C ASN A 74 11.71 10.05 9.68
N GLY A 75 10.46 10.11 10.11
CA GLY A 75 9.44 10.98 9.51
C GLY A 75 8.49 10.28 8.54
N ASP A 76 8.82 9.08 8.08
CA ASP A 76 7.88 8.25 7.34
C ASP A 76 6.77 7.73 8.26
N LEU A 77 5.59 7.48 7.67
CA LEU A 77 4.50 6.84 8.39
C LEU A 77 4.49 5.34 8.12
N VAL A 78 4.23 4.56 9.14
CA VAL A 78 3.97 3.12 9.00
C VAL A 78 2.61 2.80 9.58
N PHE A 79 1.71 2.29 8.75
CA PHE A 79 0.38 1.84 9.14
C PHE A 79 0.32 0.32 9.22
N SER A 80 0.23 -0.23 10.39
CA SER A 80 -0.07 -1.65 10.57
C SER A 80 -1.56 -1.90 10.36
N LYS A 81 -1.91 -2.87 9.54
CA LYS A 81 -3.30 -3.21 9.21
C LYS A 81 -3.50 -4.72 9.12
N SER A 82 -4.71 -5.16 9.41
CA SER A 82 -5.15 -6.55 9.30
C SER A 82 -6.32 -6.68 8.31
N THR A 83 -6.36 -5.81 7.32
CA THR A 83 -7.42 -5.65 6.32
C THR A 83 -6.81 -5.43 4.95
N TYR A 84 -7.58 -5.62 3.88
CA TYR A 84 -7.13 -5.21 2.55
C TYR A 84 -6.88 -3.70 2.47
N GLY A 85 -7.86 -2.92 2.88
CA GLY A 85 -7.81 -1.47 2.82
C GLY A 85 -7.26 -0.81 4.08
N LEU A 86 -7.30 0.51 4.09
CA LEU A 86 -6.97 1.33 5.26
C LEU A 86 -8.14 1.39 6.24
N THR A 87 -7.83 1.49 7.52
CA THR A 87 -8.83 1.71 8.57
C THR A 87 -9.21 3.19 8.68
N ALA A 88 -10.34 3.45 9.36
CA ALA A 88 -10.76 4.83 9.66
C ALA A 88 -9.70 5.62 10.44
N SER A 89 -8.92 4.95 11.29
CA SER A 89 -7.81 5.57 12.02
C SER A 89 -6.69 6.03 11.09
N HIS A 90 -6.30 5.20 10.12
CA HIS A 90 -5.30 5.57 9.11
C HIS A 90 -5.77 6.76 8.28
N ILE A 91 -7.01 6.75 7.84
CA ILE A 91 -7.61 7.85 7.07
C ILE A 91 -7.60 9.15 7.86
N ARG A 92 -7.96 9.13 9.15
CA ARG A 92 -7.89 10.31 10.02
C ARG A 92 -6.47 10.86 10.12
N GLN A 93 -5.46 10.00 10.24
CA GLN A 93 -4.06 10.42 10.30
C GLN A 93 -3.61 11.10 9.00
N LEU A 94 -4.00 10.58 7.84
CA LEU A 94 -3.73 11.21 6.54
C LEU A 94 -4.35 12.60 6.45
N LYS A 95 -5.63 12.72 6.81
CA LYS A 95 -6.36 14.00 6.78
C LYS A 95 -5.75 15.05 7.72
N ARG A 96 -5.36 14.66 8.95
CA ARG A 96 -4.70 15.55 9.92
C ARG A 96 -3.36 16.08 9.40
N ARG A 97 -2.66 15.32 8.57
CA ARG A 97 -1.40 15.75 7.93
C ARG A 97 -1.61 16.55 6.65
N GLY A 98 -2.85 16.83 6.28
CA GLY A 98 -3.19 17.58 5.07
C GLY A 98 -2.93 16.82 3.78
N ILE A 99 -2.80 15.48 3.84
CA ILE A 99 -2.59 14.64 2.66
C ILE A 99 -3.92 14.48 1.94
N ARG A 100 -3.99 14.98 0.72
CA ARG A 100 -5.20 15.01 -0.12
C ARG A 100 -5.07 14.19 -1.39
N CYS A 101 -3.85 13.88 -1.81
CA CYS A 101 -3.55 13.11 -3.00
C CYS A 101 -2.36 12.18 -2.75
N LEU A 102 -2.48 10.94 -3.21
CA LEU A 102 -1.46 9.90 -3.03
C LEU A 102 -1.14 9.19 -4.33
N THR A 103 0.14 9.04 -4.61
CA THR A 103 0.61 8.00 -5.54
C THR A 103 0.66 6.68 -4.78
N VAL A 104 0.01 5.65 -5.30
CA VAL A 104 -0.06 4.32 -4.67
C VAL A 104 0.75 3.32 -5.46
N CYS A 105 1.51 2.50 -4.76
CA CYS A 105 2.34 1.43 -5.32
C CYS A 105 2.47 0.28 -4.31
N GLY A 106 3.12 -0.81 -4.71
CA GLY A 106 3.39 -1.97 -3.84
C GLY A 106 2.75 -3.25 -4.33
N GLN A 107 2.25 -4.08 -3.42
CA GLN A 107 1.71 -5.42 -3.72
C GLN A 107 0.64 -5.88 -2.71
N ASP A 108 -0.20 -6.85 -3.08
CA ASP A 108 -0.48 -7.29 -4.44
C ASP A 108 -1.43 -6.30 -5.10
N THR A 109 -1.21 -6.01 -6.38
CA THR A 109 -2.00 -5.00 -7.12
C THR A 109 -3.49 -5.30 -7.07
N ASP A 110 -3.86 -6.57 -7.24
CA ASP A 110 -5.26 -7.07 -7.29
C ASP A 110 -5.90 -7.30 -5.92
N ALA A 111 -5.18 -7.06 -4.84
CA ALA A 111 -5.67 -7.27 -3.47
C ALA A 111 -5.48 -6.02 -2.60
N CYS A 112 -4.39 -5.96 -1.83
CA CYS A 112 -4.17 -4.87 -0.88
C CYS A 112 -4.03 -3.50 -1.54
N VAL A 113 -3.41 -3.42 -2.71
CA VAL A 113 -3.27 -2.14 -3.44
C VAL A 113 -4.65 -1.59 -3.83
N LEU A 114 -5.49 -2.37 -4.50
CA LEU A 114 -6.87 -1.96 -4.83
C LEU A 114 -7.68 -1.68 -3.57
N GLY A 115 -7.60 -2.52 -2.54
CA GLY A 115 -8.32 -2.33 -1.28
C GLY A 115 -7.96 -1.00 -0.61
N VAL A 116 -6.68 -0.64 -0.61
CA VAL A 116 -6.20 0.66 -0.11
C VAL A 116 -6.74 1.82 -0.96
N MET A 117 -6.69 1.69 -2.29
CA MET A 117 -7.18 2.74 -3.19
C MET A 117 -8.69 2.99 -3.04
N PHE A 118 -9.50 1.94 -2.90
CA PHE A 118 -10.93 2.09 -2.62
C PHE A 118 -11.17 2.81 -1.29
N SER A 119 -10.46 2.43 -0.22
CA SER A 119 -10.62 3.11 1.08
C SER A 119 -10.18 4.57 1.08
N LEU A 120 -9.18 4.93 0.29
CA LEU A 120 -8.78 6.33 0.10
C LEU A 120 -9.86 7.11 -0.65
N PHE A 121 -10.34 6.56 -1.76
CA PHE A 121 -11.34 7.18 -2.61
C PHE A 121 -12.65 7.42 -1.86
N ASP A 122 -13.16 6.40 -1.16
CA ASP A 122 -14.36 6.49 -0.32
C ASP A 122 -14.23 7.55 0.78
N ALA A 123 -13.01 7.79 1.25
CA ALA A 123 -12.72 8.83 2.24
C ALA A 123 -12.50 10.23 1.65
N GLY A 124 -12.61 10.40 0.33
CA GLY A 124 -12.39 11.66 -0.37
C GLY A 124 -10.92 12.07 -0.46
N ILE A 125 -10.00 11.09 -0.46
CA ILE A 125 -8.57 11.30 -0.70
C ILE A 125 -8.26 10.82 -2.11
N GLU A 126 -7.82 11.73 -2.98
CA GLU A 126 -7.44 11.38 -4.34
C GLU A 126 -6.27 10.39 -4.34
N CYS A 127 -6.33 9.41 -5.22
CA CYS A 127 -5.24 8.46 -5.38
C CYS A 127 -5.12 8.01 -6.83
N HIS A 128 -3.90 7.72 -7.25
CA HIS A 128 -3.63 7.14 -8.56
C HIS A 128 -2.57 6.07 -8.45
N LEU A 129 -2.70 5.05 -9.29
CA LEU A 129 -1.79 3.92 -9.31
C LEU A 129 -0.51 4.26 -10.09
N LYS A 130 0.65 3.97 -9.52
CA LYS A 130 1.91 3.91 -10.26
C LYS A 130 2.17 2.47 -10.68
N GLU A 131 1.58 2.07 -11.81
CA GLU A 131 1.51 0.67 -12.23
C GLU A 131 2.87 -0.02 -12.36
N GLU A 132 3.90 0.69 -12.85
CA GLU A 132 5.25 0.13 -13.01
C GLU A 132 5.96 -0.10 -11.67
N MET A 133 5.37 0.40 -10.58
CA MET A 133 5.81 0.23 -9.20
C MET A 133 4.85 -0.66 -8.41
N CYS A 134 4.07 -1.47 -9.11
CA CYS A 134 3.20 -2.48 -8.52
C CYS A 134 3.52 -3.88 -9.05
N TRP A 135 3.27 -4.88 -8.23
CA TRP A 135 3.49 -6.28 -8.55
C TRP A 135 2.39 -7.14 -7.93
N SER A 136 2.09 -8.28 -8.53
CA SER A 136 1.14 -9.27 -8.02
C SER A 136 1.69 -10.67 -8.16
N SER A 137 1.54 -11.45 -7.10
CA SER A 137 1.86 -12.88 -7.09
C SER A 137 0.82 -13.74 -7.83
N SER A 138 -0.41 -13.24 -7.93
CA SER A 138 -1.58 -13.98 -8.46
C SER A 138 -1.64 -14.05 -9.98
N GLY A 139 -0.85 -13.27 -10.71
CA GLY A 139 -0.99 -13.09 -12.15
C GLY A 139 -2.11 -12.11 -12.58
N LEU A 140 -2.84 -11.52 -11.64
CA LEU A 140 -3.96 -10.60 -11.91
C LEU A 140 -3.53 -9.12 -11.94
N HIS A 141 -2.25 -8.83 -12.09
CA HIS A 141 -1.74 -7.46 -12.14
C HIS A 141 -2.41 -6.62 -13.24
N ARG A 142 -2.44 -7.12 -14.48
CA ARG A 142 -3.05 -6.38 -15.61
C ARG A 142 -4.53 -6.09 -15.44
N PRO A 143 -5.39 -7.05 -15.06
CA PRO A 143 -6.78 -6.76 -14.72
C PRO A 143 -6.94 -5.71 -13.62
N ALA A 144 -6.13 -5.79 -12.55
CA ALA A 144 -6.17 -4.83 -11.46
C ALA A 144 -5.77 -3.42 -11.90
N VAL A 145 -4.73 -3.29 -12.73
CA VAL A 145 -4.33 -2.01 -13.34
C VAL A 145 -5.46 -1.40 -14.15
N ARG A 146 -6.17 -2.21 -14.94
CA ARG A 146 -7.32 -1.75 -15.70
C ARG A 146 -8.43 -1.19 -14.78
N ILE A 147 -8.77 -1.92 -13.71
CA ILE A 147 -9.74 -1.46 -12.71
C ILE A 147 -9.28 -0.13 -12.11
N ALA A 148 -8.01 -0.05 -11.69
CA ALA A 148 -7.47 1.16 -11.08
C ALA A 148 -7.53 2.39 -12.00
N ARG A 149 -7.23 2.22 -13.29
CA ARG A 149 -7.32 3.31 -14.28
C ARG A 149 -8.75 3.81 -14.48
N GLU A 150 -9.73 2.91 -14.45
CA GLU A 150 -11.13 3.26 -14.62
C GLU A 150 -11.72 3.91 -13.37
N GLN A 151 -11.39 3.40 -12.17
CA GLN A 151 -11.97 3.86 -10.91
C GLN A 151 -11.22 5.05 -10.29
N PHE A 152 -9.91 5.17 -10.53
CA PHE A 152 -9.05 6.18 -9.91
C PHE A 152 -8.21 6.89 -10.98
N PRO A 153 -8.85 7.67 -11.88
CA PRO A 153 -8.12 8.36 -12.95
C PRO A 153 -7.10 9.33 -12.35
N ALA A 154 -5.94 9.43 -13.02
CA ALA A 154 -4.92 10.40 -12.62
C ALA A 154 -5.47 11.83 -12.66
N PRO A 155 -4.99 12.73 -11.80
CA PRO A 155 -5.37 14.15 -11.87
C PRO A 155 -5.08 14.72 -13.26
N ARG A 156 -6.02 15.49 -13.78
CA ARG A 156 -5.86 16.21 -15.05
C ARG A 156 -4.87 17.36 -14.91
#